data_f77af7e9ad8166cc82a0cdc70808e83e
#
_entry.id   f77af7e9ad8166cc82a0cdc70808e83e
#
_cell.length_a   1.000
_cell.length_b   1.000
_cell.length_c   1.000
_cell.angle_alpha   90.00
_cell.angle_beta   90.00
_cell.angle_gamma   90.00
#
_symmetry.space_group_name_H-M   'P 1'
#
loop_
_entity.id
_entity.type
_entity.pdbx_description
1 polymer ?
#
loop_
_entity_poly.entity_id
_entity_poly.type
_entity_poly.pdbx_seq_one_letter_code
_entity_poly.pdbx_strand_id
1 'polypeptide(L)'
;MRIREVPQTNYILFNINEKPFDDVRVRQAFSLALNRKDIAAVVGTSCEPATTFVGKNYKSKTDGTKWSELQDELLEENLEKAKQLLADAGYPDGKGLPTITYTYPAMSYEANVAQVLQAEWKELGVDVKLEAMEYEVYVEERRSSKLQMARMQWYADYNDPTSWLKMYQTGNAQNDVNWSNADYDKLIEESDKNLDEASRQEQLLAAEKVLVSDDTVICPLFSASNQDLIDPSLTGYYNDGLAYTFWYNAHIKEDTK
;
A
#
# COMPACT_ATOMS: atom_id res chain seq x y z
N MET A 1 10.55 12.17 22.27
CA MET A 1 10.02 11.36 21.21
C MET A 1 9.97 12.20 19.94
N ARG A 2 10.44 11.69 18.81
CA ARG A 2 10.39 12.32 17.49
C ARG A 2 9.65 11.38 16.55
N ILE A 3 8.66 11.86 15.83
CA ILE A 3 8.01 11.12 14.76
C ILE A 3 8.78 11.42 13.47
N ARG A 4 9.16 10.39 12.77
CA ARG A 4 9.88 10.47 11.50
C ARG A 4 9.05 9.79 10.42
N GLU A 5 8.58 10.58 9.47
CA GLU A 5 7.89 10.08 8.29
C GLU A 5 8.84 9.19 7.48
N VAL A 6 8.32 8.09 6.99
CA VAL A 6 9.05 7.17 6.11
C VAL A 6 8.24 6.93 4.83
N PRO A 7 8.92 6.83 3.68
CA PRO A 7 8.24 6.69 2.40
C PRO A 7 7.81 5.24 2.18
N GLN A 8 6.78 4.81 2.94
CA GLN A 8 6.25 3.45 2.86
C GLN A 8 4.74 3.44 2.70
N THR A 9 4.25 2.37 2.09
CA THR A 9 2.82 2.06 2.01
C THR A 9 2.59 0.59 2.36
N ASN A 10 1.65 0.35 3.26
CA ASN A 10 1.14 -0.97 3.58
C ASN A 10 -0.15 -1.20 2.79
N TYR A 11 -0.27 -2.36 2.18
CA TYR A 11 -1.36 -2.66 1.27
C TYR A 11 -1.68 -4.15 1.19
N ILE A 12 -2.82 -4.48 0.62
CA ILE A 12 -3.19 -5.83 0.23
C ILE A 12 -2.82 -6.04 -1.23
N LEU A 13 -2.20 -7.18 -1.53
CA LEU A 13 -1.99 -7.68 -2.87
C LEU A 13 -3.07 -8.74 -3.17
N PHE A 14 -3.82 -8.58 -4.25
CA PHE A 14 -4.79 -9.56 -4.73
C PHE A 14 -4.16 -10.48 -5.77
N ASN A 15 -4.36 -11.79 -5.64
CA ASN A 15 -3.97 -12.72 -6.68
C ASN A 15 -5.00 -12.72 -7.81
N ILE A 16 -4.74 -11.92 -8.81
CA ILE A 16 -5.63 -11.72 -9.96
C ILE A 16 -5.75 -12.96 -10.87
N ASN A 17 -4.93 -13.99 -10.64
CA ASN A 17 -4.93 -15.23 -11.43
C ASN A 17 -5.84 -16.30 -10.83
N GLU A 18 -6.42 -16.04 -9.65
CA GLU A 18 -7.27 -16.99 -8.93
C GLU A 18 -8.65 -16.42 -8.62
N LYS A 19 -9.68 -17.30 -8.70
CA LYS A 19 -11.03 -16.93 -8.27
C LYS A 19 -11.07 -16.70 -6.76
N PRO A 20 -11.87 -15.69 -6.35
CA PRO A 20 -12.74 -14.83 -7.17
C PRO A 20 -12.03 -13.52 -7.59
N PHE A 21 -10.72 -13.39 -7.32
CA PHE A 21 -9.96 -12.14 -7.57
C PHE A 21 -9.52 -11.98 -9.03
N ASP A 22 -9.83 -12.92 -9.91
CA ASP A 22 -9.77 -12.75 -11.37
C ASP A 22 -10.81 -11.72 -11.88
N ASP A 23 -11.88 -11.47 -11.12
CA ASP A 23 -12.86 -10.42 -11.41
C ASP A 23 -12.50 -9.10 -10.70
N VAL A 24 -12.29 -8.06 -11.47
CA VAL A 24 -11.93 -6.72 -10.95
C VAL A 24 -13.02 -6.17 -10.02
N ARG A 25 -14.30 -6.46 -10.26
CA ARG A 25 -15.42 -6.00 -9.42
C ARG A 25 -15.34 -6.55 -8.00
N VAL A 26 -14.86 -7.80 -7.85
CA VAL A 26 -14.62 -8.40 -6.54
C VAL A 26 -13.48 -7.67 -5.83
N ARG A 27 -12.35 -7.41 -6.51
CA ARG A 27 -11.24 -6.67 -5.92
C ARG A 27 -11.63 -5.26 -5.49
N GLN A 28 -12.38 -4.56 -6.36
CA GLN A 28 -12.93 -3.25 -6.04
C GLN A 28 -13.88 -3.29 -4.83
N ALA A 29 -14.77 -4.30 -4.75
CA ALA A 29 -15.67 -4.46 -3.62
C ALA A 29 -14.90 -4.66 -2.31
N PHE A 30 -13.87 -5.51 -2.30
CA PHE A 30 -13.02 -5.74 -1.13
C PHE A 30 -12.25 -4.48 -0.71
N SER A 31 -11.83 -3.65 -1.67
CA SER A 31 -11.11 -2.39 -1.39
C SER A 31 -12.02 -1.29 -0.87
N LEU A 32 -13.21 -1.11 -1.48
CA LEU A 32 -14.16 -0.04 -1.13
C LEU A 32 -14.86 -0.27 0.21
N ALA A 33 -14.90 -1.52 0.68
CA ALA A 33 -15.52 -1.87 1.96
C ALA A 33 -14.67 -1.50 3.18
N LEU A 34 -13.40 -1.10 3.00
CA LEU A 34 -12.46 -0.93 4.08
C LEU A 34 -12.43 0.49 4.65
N ASN A 35 -12.58 0.63 5.97
CA ASN A 35 -12.34 1.86 6.71
C ASN A 35 -10.85 1.99 7.09
N ARG A 36 -10.11 2.71 6.29
CA ARG A 36 -8.66 2.89 6.46
C ARG A 36 -8.27 3.63 7.73
N LYS A 37 -9.17 4.43 8.33
CA LYS A 37 -8.93 5.11 9.60
C LYS A 37 -8.91 4.10 10.76
N ASP A 38 -9.84 3.17 10.78
CA ASP A 38 -9.91 2.14 11.81
C ASP A 38 -8.72 1.19 11.69
N ILE A 39 -8.34 0.83 10.46
CA ILE A 39 -7.15 0.02 10.18
C ILE A 39 -5.87 0.72 10.67
N ALA A 40 -5.67 2.00 10.37
CA ALA A 40 -4.50 2.74 10.83
C ALA A 40 -4.46 2.89 12.36
N ALA A 41 -5.62 3.06 13.00
CA ALA A 41 -5.74 3.25 14.45
C ALA A 41 -5.23 2.05 15.25
N VAL A 42 -5.45 0.81 14.80
CA VAL A 42 -4.99 -0.40 15.51
C VAL A 42 -3.49 -0.65 15.38
N VAL A 43 -2.82 -0.01 14.44
CA VAL A 43 -1.35 -0.07 14.26
C VAL A 43 -0.66 0.89 15.24
N GLY A 44 -1.21 2.07 15.45
CA GLY A 44 -0.71 3.06 16.41
C GLY A 44 -0.78 4.51 15.95
N THR A 45 -0.46 5.40 16.85
CA THR A 45 -0.62 6.86 16.68
C THR A 45 0.28 7.50 15.62
N SER A 46 1.25 6.77 15.10
CA SER A 46 2.15 7.23 14.02
C SER A 46 1.75 6.69 12.64
N CYS A 47 0.56 6.09 12.55
CA CYS A 47 0.03 5.55 11.31
C CYS A 47 -1.10 6.43 10.78
N GLU A 48 -1.16 6.59 9.48
CA GLU A 48 -2.18 7.37 8.80
C GLU A 48 -2.79 6.57 7.64
N PRO A 49 -4.09 6.73 7.38
CA PRO A 49 -4.75 6.10 6.22
C PRO A 49 -4.01 6.40 4.92
N ALA A 50 -3.94 5.41 4.03
CA ALA A 50 -3.39 5.58 2.69
C ALA A 50 -4.41 5.16 1.63
N THR A 51 -4.67 6.05 0.70
CA THR A 51 -5.51 5.83 -0.50
C THR A 51 -4.69 5.72 -1.77
N THR A 52 -3.38 6.06 -1.70
CA THR A 52 -2.41 5.99 -2.79
C THR A 52 -1.35 4.93 -2.49
N PHE A 53 -0.77 4.36 -3.53
CA PHE A 53 0.37 3.45 -3.41
C PHE A 53 1.69 4.22 -3.28
N VAL A 54 1.87 5.28 -4.06
CA VAL A 54 2.99 6.20 -3.87
C VAL A 54 2.89 6.82 -2.49
N GLY A 55 4.00 6.80 -1.77
CA GLY A 55 4.05 7.22 -0.37
C GLY A 55 3.43 8.59 -0.14
N LYS A 56 2.51 8.66 0.82
CA LYS A 56 1.68 9.83 1.15
C LYS A 56 2.45 11.14 1.23
N ASN A 57 3.68 11.10 1.72
CA ASN A 57 4.50 12.29 1.96
C ASN A 57 5.40 12.66 0.77
N TYR A 58 5.34 11.89 -0.33
CA TYR A 58 5.99 12.32 -1.55
C TYR A 58 5.37 13.63 -2.04
N LYS A 59 6.22 14.58 -2.36
CA LYS A 59 5.79 15.89 -2.84
C LYS A 59 6.06 16.02 -4.34
N SER A 60 5.06 16.51 -5.05
CA SER A 60 5.19 16.94 -6.44
C SER A 60 6.41 17.84 -6.62
N LYS A 61 7.19 17.57 -7.64
CA LYS A 61 8.31 18.44 -8.04
C LYS A 61 7.84 19.72 -8.74
N THR A 62 6.58 19.73 -9.18
CA THR A 62 5.99 20.86 -9.92
C THR A 62 5.65 22.01 -8.98
N ASP A 63 4.98 21.72 -7.86
CA ASP A 63 4.42 22.74 -6.96
C ASP A 63 4.55 22.42 -5.47
N GLY A 64 5.12 21.25 -5.13
CA GLY A 64 5.28 20.79 -3.75
C GLY A 64 4.02 20.22 -3.11
N THR A 65 2.91 20.06 -3.85
CA THR A 65 1.68 19.42 -3.37
C THR A 65 1.96 17.96 -3.01
N LYS A 66 1.36 17.45 -1.94
CA LYS A 66 1.50 16.04 -1.57
C LYS A 66 0.82 15.16 -2.62
N TRP A 67 1.45 14.03 -2.92
CA TRP A 67 0.92 13.07 -3.89
C TRP A 67 -0.50 12.60 -3.56
N SER A 68 -0.75 12.32 -2.29
CA SER A 68 -2.09 11.92 -1.83
C SER A 68 -3.16 12.99 -2.00
N GLU A 69 -2.78 14.28 -2.04
CA GLU A 69 -3.71 15.39 -2.30
C GLU A 69 -4.01 15.55 -3.80
N LEU A 70 -3.09 15.08 -4.68
CA LEU A 70 -3.31 15.05 -6.12
C LEU A 70 -4.25 13.91 -6.55
N GLN A 71 -4.47 12.93 -5.68
CA GLN A 71 -5.28 11.73 -5.91
C GLN A 71 -6.22 11.43 -4.72
N ASP A 72 -6.80 12.45 -4.11
CA ASP A 72 -7.69 12.32 -2.95
C ASP A 72 -8.96 11.48 -3.24
N GLU A 73 -9.41 11.45 -4.50
CA GLU A 73 -10.56 10.68 -4.95
C GLU A 73 -10.20 9.27 -5.49
N LEU A 74 -8.92 8.84 -5.39
CA LEU A 74 -8.49 7.58 -6.01
C LEU A 74 -9.19 6.36 -5.42
N LEU A 75 -9.41 6.34 -4.13
CA LEU A 75 -10.13 5.30 -3.40
C LEU A 75 -11.17 5.93 -2.46
N GLU A 76 -12.44 5.73 -2.77
CA GLU A 76 -13.57 6.08 -1.92
C GLU A 76 -13.94 4.90 -1.01
N GLU A 77 -14.18 5.15 0.28
CA GLU A 77 -14.76 4.17 1.18
C GLU A 77 -16.28 4.17 0.96
N ASN A 78 -16.82 3.10 0.40
CA ASN A 78 -18.23 3.05 0.04
C ASN A 78 -18.77 1.61 0.09
N LEU A 79 -19.30 1.23 1.26
CA LEU A 79 -19.81 -0.11 1.51
C LEU A 79 -20.98 -0.48 0.60
N GLU A 80 -21.88 0.46 0.30
CA GLU A 80 -23.04 0.17 -0.55
C GLU A 80 -22.62 -0.09 -2.01
N LYS A 81 -21.68 0.70 -2.52
CA LYS A 81 -21.08 0.46 -3.84
C LYS A 81 -20.31 -0.87 -3.86
N ALA A 82 -19.60 -1.20 -2.78
CA ALA A 82 -18.90 -2.47 -2.64
C ALA A 82 -19.87 -3.66 -2.70
N LYS A 83 -20.99 -3.62 -1.99
CA LYS A 83 -22.04 -4.64 -2.04
C LYS A 83 -22.64 -4.79 -3.44
N GLN A 84 -22.88 -3.66 -4.12
CA GLN A 84 -23.40 -3.67 -5.48
C GLN A 84 -22.41 -4.35 -6.46
N LEU A 85 -21.12 -3.97 -6.40
CA LEU A 85 -20.08 -4.58 -7.24
C LEU A 85 -19.96 -6.09 -7.01
N LEU A 86 -20.07 -6.53 -5.75
CA LEU A 86 -20.01 -7.94 -5.40
C LEU A 86 -21.24 -8.69 -5.94
N ALA A 87 -22.42 -8.09 -5.86
CA ALA A 87 -23.64 -8.63 -6.45
C ALA A 87 -23.56 -8.72 -7.98
N ASP A 88 -23.05 -7.67 -8.64
CA ASP A 88 -22.85 -7.62 -10.09
C ASP A 88 -21.81 -8.67 -10.58
N ALA A 89 -20.86 -9.01 -9.71
CA ALA A 89 -19.92 -10.12 -9.94
C ALA A 89 -20.53 -11.51 -9.73
N GLY A 90 -21.79 -11.59 -9.28
CA GLY A 90 -22.51 -12.85 -9.07
C GLY A 90 -22.51 -13.36 -7.63
N TYR A 91 -22.07 -12.55 -6.66
CA TYR A 91 -21.95 -12.93 -5.25
C TYR A 91 -22.77 -12.00 -4.32
N PRO A 92 -24.08 -11.88 -4.49
CA PRO A 92 -24.90 -11.01 -3.64
C PRO A 92 -24.77 -11.42 -2.17
N ASP A 93 -24.48 -10.46 -1.29
CA ASP A 93 -24.21 -10.67 0.15
C ASP A 93 -23.12 -11.75 0.40
N GLY A 94 -22.13 -11.85 -0.46
CA GLY A 94 -21.07 -12.86 -0.39
C GLY A 94 -21.47 -14.29 -0.72
N LYS A 95 -22.75 -14.53 -1.09
CA LYS A 95 -23.25 -15.89 -1.38
C LYS A 95 -22.60 -16.47 -2.63
N GLY A 96 -22.09 -17.69 -2.49
CA GLY A 96 -21.44 -18.41 -3.59
C GLY A 96 -19.96 -18.11 -3.75
N LEU A 97 -19.39 -17.20 -2.98
CA LEU A 97 -17.93 -17.03 -2.92
C LEU A 97 -17.25 -18.33 -2.45
N PRO A 98 -16.09 -18.68 -3.01
CA PRO A 98 -15.24 -19.72 -2.42
C PRO A 98 -14.72 -19.24 -1.05
N THR A 99 -14.07 -20.14 -0.31
CA THR A 99 -13.35 -19.73 0.90
C THR A 99 -12.28 -18.71 0.54
N ILE A 100 -12.36 -17.53 1.14
CA ILE A 100 -11.39 -16.46 0.95
C ILE A 100 -10.38 -16.50 2.12
N THR A 101 -9.10 -16.44 1.80
CA THR A 101 -8.02 -16.41 2.80
C THR A 101 -7.19 -15.13 2.64
N TYR A 102 -7.04 -14.41 3.74
CA TYR A 102 -6.07 -13.33 3.88
C TYR A 102 -4.87 -13.82 4.66
N THR A 103 -3.70 -13.81 4.02
CA THR A 103 -2.45 -14.31 4.58
C THR A 103 -1.51 -13.16 4.93
N TYR A 104 -0.90 -13.23 6.10
CA TYR A 104 0.02 -12.22 6.61
C TYR A 104 1.16 -12.83 7.42
N PRO A 105 2.33 -12.17 7.53
CA PRO A 105 3.42 -12.66 8.36
C PRO A 105 3.07 -12.58 9.84
N ALA A 106 3.44 -13.60 10.62
CA ALA A 106 3.22 -13.69 12.06
C ALA A 106 4.14 -12.71 12.82
N MET A 107 3.94 -11.41 12.62
CA MET A 107 4.77 -10.35 13.17
C MET A 107 3.91 -9.25 13.81
N SER A 108 4.41 -8.70 14.93
CA SER A 108 3.95 -7.45 15.54
C SER A 108 2.41 -7.22 15.48
N TYR A 109 1.98 -6.13 14.87
CA TYR A 109 0.59 -5.67 14.78
C TYR A 109 -0.25 -6.34 13.67
N GLU A 110 0.31 -7.19 12.86
CA GLU A 110 -0.34 -7.74 11.66
C GLU A 110 -1.64 -8.51 12.00
N ALA A 111 -1.64 -9.24 13.11
CA ALA A 111 -2.86 -9.93 13.55
C ALA A 111 -4.00 -8.98 13.92
N ASN A 112 -3.69 -7.81 14.49
CA ASN A 112 -4.69 -6.80 14.84
C ASN A 112 -5.29 -6.18 13.56
N VAL A 113 -4.43 -5.85 12.58
CA VAL A 113 -4.86 -5.36 11.26
C VAL A 113 -5.74 -6.40 10.57
N ALA A 114 -5.33 -7.66 10.56
CA ALA A 114 -6.09 -8.74 9.93
C ALA A 114 -7.49 -8.92 10.56
N GLN A 115 -7.62 -8.76 11.88
CA GLN A 115 -8.92 -8.83 12.55
C GLN A 115 -9.85 -7.67 12.18
N VAL A 116 -9.32 -6.45 12.03
CA VAL A 116 -10.11 -5.30 11.54
C VAL A 116 -10.56 -5.54 10.11
N LEU A 117 -9.66 -5.93 9.21
CA LEU A 117 -10.00 -6.27 7.83
C LEU A 117 -11.10 -7.34 7.76
N GLN A 118 -10.98 -8.40 8.57
CA GLN A 118 -11.99 -9.48 8.63
C GLN A 118 -13.34 -8.94 9.09
N ALA A 119 -13.38 -8.08 10.09
CA ALA A 119 -14.62 -7.48 10.59
C ALA A 119 -15.30 -6.60 9.53
N GLU A 120 -14.53 -5.80 8.80
CA GLU A 120 -15.05 -4.93 7.75
C GLU A 120 -15.56 -5.72 6.54
N TRP A 121 -14.87 -6.76 6.11
CA TRP A 121 -15.37 -7.65 5.05
C TRP A 121 -16.60 -8.44 5.48
N LYS A 122 -16.79 -8.65 6.79
CA LYS A 122 -18.02 -9.24 7.30
C LYS A 122 -19.24 -8.34 7.09
N GLU A 123 -19.05 -7.00 7.15
CA GLU A 123 -20.10 -6.04 6.79
C GLU A 123 -20.46 -6.09 5.29
N LEU A 124 -19.51 -6.53 4.45
CA LEU A 124 -19.73 -6.82 3.04
C LEU A 124 -20.48 -8.15 2.83
N GLY A 125 -20.67 -8.94 3.88
CA GLY A 125 -21.28 -10.27 3.84
C GLY A 125 -20.30 -11.41 3.55
N VAL A 126 -19.00 -11.17 3.68
CA VAL A 126 -17.94 -12.13 3.37
C VAL A 126 -17.22 -12.61 4.62
N ASP A 127 -17.18 -13.94 4.82
CA ASP A 127 -16.36 -14.55 5.85
C ASP A 127 -14.95 -14.85 5.28
N VAL A 128 -13.94 -14.13 5.80
CA VAL A 128 -12.54 -14.29 5.38
C VAL A 128 -11.77 -15.08 6.44
N LYS A 129 -11.07 -16.15 6.00
CA LYS A 129 -10.13 -16.88 6.84
C LYS A 129 -8.86 -16.05 7.00
N LEU A 130 -8.38 -15.93 8.24
CA LEU A 130 -7.10 -15.31 8.56
C LEU A 130 -6.01 -16.38 8.68
N GLU A 131 -4.88 -16.18 8.03
CA GLU A 131 -3.76 -17.12 8.05
C GLU A 131 -2.44 -16.40 8.33
N ALA A 132 -1.91 -16.65 9.54
CA ALA A 132 -0.59 -16.15 9.91
C ALA A 132 0.49 -17.16 9.50
N MET A 133 1.52 -16.72 8.81
CA MET A 133 2.66 -17.57 8.41
C MET A 133 3.96 -17.05 9.01
N GLU A 134 4.92 -17.96 9.19
CA GLU A 134 6.31 -17.58 9.46
C GLU A 134 6.83 -16.74 8.27
N TYR A 135 7.70 -15.74 8.54
CA TYR A 135 8.05 -14.71 7.58
C TYR A 135 8.70 -15.24 6.30
N GLU A 136 9.65 -16.16 6.42
CA GLU A 136 10.37 -16.71 5.25
C GLU A 136 9.44 -17.56 4.37
N VAL A 137 8.59 -18.40 5.01
CA VAL A 137 7.56 -19.18 4.31
C VAL A 137 6.55 -18.26 3.62
N TYR A 138 6.11 -17.22 4.33
CA TYR A 138 5.20 -16.21 3.77
C TYR A 138 5.77 -15.56 2.51
N VAL A 139 7.04 -15.15 2.54
CA VAL A 139 7.69 -14.50 1.38
C VAL A 139 7.80 -15.45 0.19
N GLU A 140 8.13 -16.73 0.44
CA GLU A 140 8.22 -17.75 -0.62
C GLU A 140 6.85 -18.02 -1.27
N GLU A 141 5.81 -18.27 -0.47
CA GLU A 141 4.45 -18.54 -0.95
C GLU A 141 3.87 -17.34 -1.71
N ARG A 142 4.09 -16.12 -1.21
CA ARG A 142 3.67 -14.88 -1.87
C ARG A 142 4.34 -14.70 -3.23
N ARG A 143 5.67 -14.82 -3.30
CA ARG A 143 6.45 -14.71 -4.54
C ARG A 143 6.11 -15.80 -5.56
N SER A 144 5.62 -16.93 -5.09
CA SER A 144 5.16 -18.02 -5.94
C SER A 144 3.70 -17.88 -6.38
N SER A 145 3.07 -16.73 -6.12
CA SER A 145 1.65 -16.44 -6.44
C SER A 145 0.66 -17.47 -5.89
N LYS A 146 0.95 -18.07 -4.72
CA LYS A 146 0.09 -19.09 -4.11
C LYS A 146 -0.93 -18.53 -3.12
N LEU A 147 -0.79 -17.28 -2.70
CA LEU A 147 -1.68 -16.63 -1.74
C LEU A 147 -2.81 -15.90 -2.47
N GLN A 148 -4.07 -16.07 -2.02
CA GLN A 148 -5.23 -15.39 -2.62
C GLN A 148 -5.21 -13.89 -2.37
N MET A 149 -5.04 -13.50 -1.11
CA MET A 149 -4.82 -12.13 -0.66
C MET A 149 -3.61 -12.14 0.29
N ALA A 150 -2.68 -11.26 0.04
CA ALA A 150 -1.47 -11.19 0.82
C ALA A 150 -1.25 -9.77 1.38
N ARG A 151 -0.81 -9.69 2.63
CA ARG A 151 -0.29 -8.46 3.21
C ARG A 151 0.98 -8.04 2.47
N MET A 152 1.09 -6.80 2.08
CA MET A 152 2.30 -6.29 1.43
C MET A 152 2.69 -4.93 2.00
N GLN A 153 3.98 -4.62 1.86
CA GLN A 153 4.54 -3.34 2.27
C GLN A 153 5.67 -3.00 1.31
N TRP A 154 5.74 -1.73 0.94
CA TRP A 154 6.83 -1.22 0.14
C TRP A 154 7.45 0.03 0.76
N TYR A 155 8.76 0.09 0.77
CA TYR A 155 9.56 1.29 1.07
C TYR A 155 10.17 1.80 -0.22
N ALA A 156 10.14 3.11 -0.44
CA ALA A 156 10.81 3.70 -1.60
C ALA A 156 12.33 3.50 -1.51
N ASP A 157 12.92 3.06 -2.61
CA ASP A 157 14.38 2.97 -2.75
C ASP A 157 15.00 4.33 -3.06
N TYR A 158 14.22 5.22 -3.68
CA TYR A 158 14.60 6.59 -4.03
C TYR A 158 13.38 7.52 -4.06
N ASN A 159 13.61 8.82 -3.94
CA ASN A 159 12.54 9.82 -3.83
C ASN A 159 11.95 10.19 -5.19
N ASP A 160 11.22 9.25 -5.78
CA ASP A 160 10.45 9.43 -7.03
C ASP A 160 9.29 8.42 -7.06
N PRO A 161 8.09 8.75 -7.62
CA PRO A 161 6.94 7.83 -7.71
C PRO A 161 7.26 6.53 -8.42
N THR A 162 8.21 6.53 -9.34
CA THR A 162 8.65 5.32 -10.06
C THR A 162 9.27 4.28 -9.13
N SER A 163 9.73 4.65 -7.93
CA SER A 163 10.19 3.69 -6.91
C SER A 163 9.08 2.77 -6.41
N TRP A 164 7.83 3.19 -6.51
CA TRP A 164 6.65 2.36 -6.22
C TRP A 164 6.09 1.73 -7.50
N LEU A 165 5.84 2.55 -8.52
CA LEU A 165 5.05 2.13 -9.66
C LEU A 165 5.78 1.11 -10.56
N LYS A 166 7.09 1.20 -10.74
CA LYS A 166 7.85 0.24 -11.55
C LYS A 166 7.79 -1.20 -11.07
N MET A 167 7.47 -1.43 -9.78
CA MET A 167 7.27 -2.78 -9.27
C MET A 167 6.24 -3.58 -10.05
N TYR A 168 5.21 -2.92 -10.54
CA TYR A 168 4.07 -3.57 -11.21
C TYR A 168 4.14 -3.54 -12.74
N GLN A 169 5.27 -3.10 -13.33
CA GLN A 169 5.47 -3.28 -14.76
C GLN A 169 5.49 -4.76 -15.14
N THR A 170 5.00 -5.06 -16.32
CA THR A 170 5.01 -6.42 -16.88
C THR A 170 6.42 -7.03 -16.85
N GLY A 171 6.54 -8.20 -16.25
CA GLY A 171 7.81 -8.92 -16.13
C GLY A 171 8.76 -8.43 -15.04
N ASN A 172 8.39 -7.43 -14.21
CA ASN A 172 9.19 -7.05 -13.07
C ASN A 172 9.19 -8.18 -12.03
N ALA A 173 10.36 -8.52 -11.49
CA ALA A 173 10.54 -9.61 -10.52
C ALA A 173 9.84 -9.38 -9.16
N GLN A 174 9.39 -8.16 -8.89
CA GLN A 174 8.63 -7.80 -7.67
C GLN A 174 7.11 -7.82 -7.88
N ASN A 175 6.67 -8.02 -9.11
CA ASN A 175 5.26 -8.19 -9.47
C ASN A 175 4.83 -9.64 -9.21
N ASP A 176 4.62 -9.96 -7.94
CA ASP A 176 4.40 -11.33 -7.47
C ASP A 176 3.16 -12.03 -8.05
N VAL A 177 2.21 -11.26 -8.59
CA VAL A 177 0.99 -11.80 -9.21
C VAL A 177 1.04 -11.81 -10.74
N ASN A 178 2.18 -11.44 -11.32
CA ASN A 178 2.42 -11.40 -12.76
C ASN A 178 1.33 -10.59 -13.51
N TRP A 179 0.85 -9.52 -12.89
CA TRP A 179 -0.08 -8.61 -13.56
C TRP A 179 0.57 -7.97 -14.77
N SER A 180 -0.19 -7.79 -15.84
CA SER A 180 0.27 -7.19 -17.07
C SER A 180 -0.80 -6.25 -17.63
N ASN A 181 -0.41 -5.01 -17.89
CA ASN A 181 -1.27 -4.00 -18.51
C ASN A 181 -0.43 -3.10 -19.42
N ALA A 182 -0.67 -3.19 -20.72
CA ALA A 182 0.13 -2.47 -21.72
C ALA A 182 0.01 -0.94 -21.62
N ASP A 183 -1.14 -0.43 -21.21
CA ASP A 183 -1.32 1.02 -21.02
C ASP A 183 -0.55 1.51 -19.77
N TYR A 184 -0.53 0.71 -18.71
CA TYR A 184 0.30 0.98 -17.54
C TYR A 184 1.80 1.01 -17.88
N ASP A 185 2.27 -0.02 -18.55
CA ASP A 185 3.68 -0.13 -18.95
C ASP A 185 4.09 1.07 -19.82
N LYS A 186 3.24 1.44 -20.76
CA LYS A 186 3.45 2.60 -21.63
C LYS A 186 3.55 3.90 -20.84
N LEU A 187 2.65 4.13 -19.87
CA LEU A 187 2.68 5.33 -19.04
C LEU A 187 3.99 5.44 -18.26
N ILE A 188 4.47 4.33 -17.67
CA ILE A 188 5.74 4.30 -16.95
C ILE A 188 6.93 4.55 -17.90
N GLU A 189 6.98 3.87 -19.04
CA GLU A 189 8.06 4.04 -20.02
C GLU A 189 8.12 5.44 -20.63
N GLU A 190 6.98 6.05 -20.88
CA GLU A 190 6.89 7.43 -21.38
C GLU A 190 7.32 8.42 -20.29
N SER A 191 6.92 8.20 -19.04
CA SER A 191 7.34 9.05 -17.90
C SER A 191 8.85 9.06 -17.70
N ASP A 192 9.54 7.96 -17.97
CA ASP A 192 11.00 7.87 -17.85
C ASP A 192 11.74 8.75 -18.88
N LYS A 193 11.11 9.01 -20.00
CA LYS A 193 11.67 9.80 -21.12
C LYS A 193 11.21 11.25 -21.12
N ASN A 194 10.19 11.55 -20.30
CA ASN A 194 9.55 12.86 -20.29
C ASN A 194 10.35 13.84 -19.40
N LEU A 195 10.85 14.91 -20.02
CA LEU A 195 11.60 15.96 -19.33
C LEU A 195 10.71 17.10 -18.81
N ASP A 196 9.45 17.14 -19.20
CA ASP A 196 8.46 18.06 -18.65
C ASP A 196 7.86 17.46 -17.36
N GLU A 197 8.21 18.03 -16.22
CA GLU A 197 7.81 17.51 -14.90
C GLU A 197 6.29 17.47 -14.71
N ALA A 198 5.53 18.41 -15.25
CA ALA A 198 4.08 18.42 -15.12
C ALA A 198 3.43 17.29 -15.93
N SER A 199 3.81 17.15 -17.19
CA SER A 199 3.32 16.07 -18.04
C SER A 199 3.78 14.68 -17.52
N ARG A 200 5.01 14.57 -17.01
CA ARG A 200 5.51 13.35 -16.35
C ARG A 200 4.67 12.99 -15.13
N GLN A 201 4.34 13.96 -14.30
CA GLN A 201 3.48 13.74 -13.14
C GLN A 201 2.10 13.22 -13.53
N GLU A 202 1.47 13.79 -14.57
CA GLU A 202 0.17 13.33 -15.08
C GLU A 202 0.24 11.86 -15.54
N GLN A 203 1.31 11.46 -16.23
CA GLN A 203 1.53 10.06 -16.63
C GLN A 203 1.62 9.11 -15.43
N LEU A 204 2.35 9.51 -14.37
CA LEU A 204 2.51 8.69 -13.17
C LEU A 204 1.23 8.63 -12.32
N LEU A 205 0.46 9.72 -12.23
CA LEU A 205 -0.87 9.73 -11.60
C LEU A 205 -1.83 8.80 -12.35
N ALA A 206 -1.82 8.85 -13.69
CA ALA A 206 -2.65 7.95 -14.50
C ALA A 206 -2.23 6.48 -14.33
N ALA A 207 -0.93 6.17 -14.25
CA ALA A 207 -0.46 4.82 -13.99
C ALA A 207 -0.92 4.31 -12.63
N GLU A 208 -0.80 5.12 -11.56
CA GLU A 208 -1.27 4.72 -10.24
C GLU A 208 -2.78 4.47 -10.22
N LYS A 209 -3.55 5.30 -10.92
CA LYS A 209 -5.00 5.11 -11.07
C LYS A 209 -5.33 3.74 -11.69
N VAL A 210 -4.64 3.34 -12.74
CA VAL A 210 -4.82 2.02 -13.36
C VAL A 210 -4.55 0.91 -12.34
N LEU A 211 -3.45 0.97 -11.61
CA LEU A 211 -3.03 -0.06 -10.67
C LEU A 211 -3.97 -0.20 -9.46
N VAL A 212 -4.37 0.95 -8.87
CA VAL A 212 -5.04 1.00 -7.57
C VAL A 212 -6.56 1.04 -7.71
N SER A 213 -7.09 1.73 -8.71
CA SER A 213 -8.52 1.97 -8.88
C SER A 213 -9.14 1.17 -10.04
N ASP A 214 -8.57 1.29 -11.25
CA ASP A 214 -9.20 0.71 -12.43
C ASP A 214 -9.08 -0.83 -12.42
N ASP A 215 -7.86 -1.37 -12.23
CA ASP A 215 -7.60 -2.81 -12.15
C ASP A 215 -7.59 -3.34 -10.71
N THR A 216 -7.41 -2.45 -9.72
CA THR A 216 -7.36 -2.79 -8.28
C THR A 216 -6.53 -4.04 -8.01
N VAL A 217 -5.30 -4.06 -8.50
CA VAL A 217 -4.34 -5.15 -8.26
C VAL A 217 -3.87 -5.15 -6.82
N ILE A 218 -3.81 -3.96 -6.26
CA ILE A 218 -3.44 -3.69 -4.87
C ILE A 218 -4.47 -2.79 -4.19
N CYS A 219 -4.54 -2.89 -2.86
CA CYS A 219 -5.39 -2.05 -2.04
C CYS A 219 -4.54 -1.37 -0.96
N PRO A 220 -4.14 -0.10 -1.10
CA PRO A 220 -3.49 0.68 -0.08
C PRO A 220 -4.32 0.76 1.20
N LEU A 221 -3.67 0.63 2.36
CA LEU A 221 -4.31 0.63 3.68
C LEU A 221 -3.84 1.79 4.54
N PHE A 222 -2.54 1.86 4.82
CA PHE A 222 -1.94 2.89 5.67
C PHE A 222 -0.47 3.11 5.39
N SER A 223 0.02 4.30 5.78
CA SER A 223 1.42 4.63 5.91
C SER A 223 1.77 4.70 7.38
N ALA A 224 2.90 4.11 7.78
CA ALA A 224 3.42 4.22 9.14
C ALA A 224 4.61 5.18 9.18
N SER A 225 4.81 5.81 10.33
CA SER A 225 5.99 6.63 10.61
C SER A 225 6.81 5.99 11.75
N ASN A 226 8.11 6.16 11.70
CA ASN A 226 8.98 5.70 12.77
C ASN A 226 8.87 6.63 13.99
N GLN A 227 8.87 6.03 15.17
CA GLN A 227 8.95 6.76 16.44
C GLN A 227 10.34 6.58 17.03
N ASP A 228 11.14 7.65 17.03
CA ASP A 228 12.50 7.63 17.56
C ASP A 228 12.50 8.19 18.99
N LEU A 229 13.01 7.41 19.94
CA LEU A 229 13.34 7.89 21.28
C LEU A 229 14.82 8.27 21.30
N ILE A 230 15.10 9.57 21.26
CA ILE A 230 16.45 10.10 21.14
C ILE A 230 16.71 11.01 22.35
N ASP A 231 17.89 10.85 22.97
CA ASP A 231 18.35 11.74 24.03
C ASP A 231 18.49 13.16 23.46
N PRO A 232 17.92 14.19 24.12
CA PRO A 232 17.99 15.57 23.65
C PRO A 232 19.41 16.11 23.50
N SER A 233 20.38 15.55 24.24
CA SER A 233 21.81 15.92 24.14
C SER A 233 22.51 15.35 22.89
N LEU A 234 21.95 14.33 22.25
CA LEU A 234 22.50 13.72 21.04
C LEU A 234 22.29 14.64 19.83
N THR A 235 23.38 15.02 19.18
CA THR A 235 23.39 15.90 18.00
C THR A 235 24.32 15.37 16.91
N GLY A 236 24.34 16.01 15.73
CA GLY A 236 25.23 15.63 14.63
C GLY A 236 24.77 14.43 13.79
N TYR A 237 23.65 13.82 14.12
CA TYR A 237 23.02 12.83 13.24
C TYR A 237 22.05 13.51 12.27
N TYR A 238 21.77 12.88 11.14
CA TYR A 238 20.70 13.31 10.25
C TYR A 238 19.93 12.13 9.67
N ASN A 239 18.69 12.38 9.29
CA ASN A 239 17.84 11.43 8.59
C ASN A 239 17.67 11.91 7.14
N ASP A 240 17.80 10.99 6.20
CA ASP A 240 17.37 11.26 4.82
C ASP A 240 15.84 11.12 4.66
N GLY A 241 15.34 11.44 3.48
CA GLY A 241 13.93 11.29 3.15
C GLY A 241 13.49 9.82 2.91
N LEU A 242 14.44 8.86 2.96
CA LEU A 242 14.23 7.44 2.67
C LEU A 242 14.29 6.55 3.93
N ALA A 243 14.11 7.13 5.11
CA ALA A 243 14.09 6.45 6.40
C ALA A 243 15.47 6.05 6.97
N TYR A 244 16.59 6.34 6.31
CA TYR A 244 17.91 6.06 6.85
C TYR A 244 18.35 7.12 7.84
N THR A 245 19.01 6.68 8.92
CA THR A 245 19.65 7.58 9.89
C THR A 245 21.16 7.44 9.81
N PHE A 246 21.86 8.57 9.66
CA PHE A 246 23.31 8.63 9.54
C PHE A 246 23.90 9.15 10.85
N TRP A 247 24.74 8.34 11.47
CA TRP A 247 25.29 8.54 12.81
C TRP A 247 26.75 8.95 12.84
N TYR A 248 27.43 9.05 11.70
CA TYR A 248 28.89 9.21 11.65
C TYR A 248 29.41 10.54 12.25
N ASN A 249 28.57 11.57 12.36
CA ASN A 249 28.87 12.82 13.06
C ASN A 249 28.14 12.96 14.40
N ALA A 250 27.48 11.89 14.87
CA ALA A 250 26.70 11.95 16.11
C ALA A 250 27.61 12.12 17.33
N HIS A 251 27.27 13.04 18.21
CA HIS A 251 27.96 13.29 19.47
C HIS A 251 26.99 13.82 20.53
N ILE A 252 27.36 13.64 21.80
CA ILE A 252 26.64 14.22 22.92
C ILE A 252 27.09 15.67 23.08
N LYS A 253 26.15 16.61 23.13
CA LYS A 253 26.43 18.00 23.52
C LYS A 253 26.96 18.01 24.95
N GLU A 254 28.15 18.59 25.15
CA GLU A 254 28.60 18.93 26.49
C GLU A 254 27.74 20.08 27.04
N ASP A 255 27.22 19.92 28.25
CA ASP A 255 26.55 21.01 28.94
C ASP A 255 27.60 22.13 29.13
N THR A 256 27.45 23.22 28.40
CA THR A 256 28.17 24.45 28.71
C THR A 256 27.68 24.94 30.06
N LYS A 257 28.49 24.68 31.12
CA LYS A 257 28.29 25.21 32.47
C LYS A 257 28.33 26.71 32.47
#